data_c02d620a08651ba9e8e42f285db739cc
#
_entry.id   c02d620a08651ba9e8e42f285db739cc
#
_cell.length_a   1.000
_cell.length_b   1.000
_cell.length_c   1.000
_cell.angle_alpha   90.00
_cell.angle_beta   90.00
_cell.angle_gamma   90.00
#
_symmetry.space_group_name_H-M   'P 1'
#
loop_
_entity.id
_entity.type
_entity.pdbx_description
1 polymer ?
#
loop_
_entity_poly.entity_id
_entity_poly.type
_entity_poly.pdbx_seq_one_letter_code
_entity_poly.pdbx_strand_id
1 'polypeptide(L)'
;MGMLGAIFIACCTAFLHNHFYDTNVPDWLGLFKGPAFVVAVGFAVMIPMALLFCIVWPAVQHAIEQFQFFLKTSGILGVWAYTFSEKMLLPAGLHHFIYLPFMYGPAVVDGGIQAYWLGHINDFMVSGQSLRELFPEGGFALHGSGKVFGLPGAALAIYMCAKPEKRKKTAALLIPATITAVLCGITEPIEFTFLFVAPLLYLLHAVLSATLSATLYAIGLSGNFGGGLIDCFVQNWIPLFSYHYPTYLTQIAVGLCFTAIYFFVFRWVILLKDYKTPGRTDDDVEDKLFTKADYKAKQAGAAGAADAAPGMKLDERDLKARAFLDGLGGAANIKEVTNCATRLRVTVNDPELVAPTGAFTNAGAHGLVRNGHAFQVIVGLSVPQIRERFEALMAAPASDVDEVAVGTEKSFAITAAATGHIIDMSEVKDEMFSQKMMGDGV
;
A
#
# COMPACT_ATOMS: atom_id res chain seq x y z
N MET A 1 -19.95 -4.71 9.08
CA MET A 1 -19.19 -4.57 7.81
C MET A 1 -17.66 -4.45 8.02
N GLY A 2 -17.21 -3.89 9.15
CA GLY A 2 -15.78 -3.82 9.47
C GLY A 2 -14.95 -3.17 8.33
N MET A 3 -13.80 -3.77 8.01
CA MET A 3 -12.86 -3.27 7.01
C MET A 3 -13.45 -3.16 5.59
N LEU A 4 -14.35 -4.08 5.18
CA LEU A 4 -15.06 -3.99 3.89
C LEU A 4 -15.85 -2.68 3.77
N GLY A 5 -16.59 -2.35 4.83
CA GLY A 5 -17.34 -1.11 4.88
C GLY A 5 -16.44 0.10 4.79
N ALA A 6 -15.30 0.09 5.51
CA ALA A 6 -14.34 1.19 5.48
C ALA A 6 -13.74 1.37 4.08
N ILE A 7 -13.32 0.30 3.41
CA ILE A 7 -12.78 0.35 2.03
C ILE A 7 -13.86 0.87 1.07
N PHE A 8 -15.10 0.37 1.19
CA PHE A 8 -16.20 0.79 0.34
C PHE A 8 -16.49 2.28 0.50
N ILE A 9 -16.62 2.77 1.75
CA ILE A 9 -16.85 4.19 2.05
C ILE A 9 -15.70 5.04 1.52
N ALA A 10 -14.44 4.61 1.70
CA ALA A 10 -13.28 5.33 1.18
C ALA A 10 -13.31 5.43 -0.36
N CYS A 11 -13.63 4.34 -1.06
CA CYS A 11 -13.77 4.35 -2.52
C CYS A 11 -14.90 5.28 -2.99
N CYS A 12 -16.08 5.21 -2.32
CA CYS A 12 -17.20 6.10 -2.63
C CYS A 12 -16.83 7.57 -2.38
N THR A 13 -16.17 7.85 -1.25
CA THR A 13 -15.76 9.23 -0.91
C THR A 13 -14.74 9.76 -1.94
N ALA A 14 -13.75 8.95 -2.33
CA ALA A 14 -12.79 9.32 -3.37
C ALA A 14 -13.46 9.56 -4.72
N PHE A 15 -14.41 8.70 -5.11
CA PHE A 15 -15.19 8.88 -6.33
C PHE A 15 -16.01 10.19 -6.31
N LEU A 16 -16.73 10.43 -5.21
CA LEU A 16 -17.53 11.66 -5.04
C LEU A 16 -16.64 12.91 -5.02
N HIS A 17 -15.50 12.84 -4.34
CA HIS A 17 -14.54 13.94 -4.33
C HIS A 17 -14.06 14.26 -5.75
N ASN A 18 -13.57 13.26 -6.48
CA ASN A 18 -13.03 13.48 -7.82
C ASN A 18 -14.07 13.95 -8.84
N HIS A 19 -15.36 13.67 -8.58
CA HIS A 19 -16.44 14.05 -9.51
C HIS A 19 -17.12 15.37 -9.15
N PHE A 20 -17.25 15.70 -7.86
CA PHE A 20 -18.07 16.82 -7.41
C PHE A 20 -17.30 18.00 -6.82
N TYR A 21 -16.00 17.87 -6.58
CA TYR A 21 -15.17 18.90 -5.94
C TYR A 21 -15.18 20.23 -6.71
N ASP A 22 -15.11 20.17 -8.04
CA ASP A 22 -15.08 21.34 -8.93
C ASP A 22 -16.47 21.77 -9.44
N THR A 23 -17.55 21.21 -8.89
CA THR A 23 -18.93 21.56 -9.33
C THR A 23 -19.22 23.03 -9.10
N ASN A 24 -19.70 23.68 -10.14
CA ASN A 24 -20.18 25.06 -10.06
C ASN A 24 -21.57 25.09 -9.40
N VAL A 25 -21.63 25.59 -8.18
CA VAL A 25 -22.90 25.87 -7.49
C VAL A 25 -23.25 27.34 -7.61
N PRO A 26 -24.55 27.70 -7.60
CA PRO A 26 -24.99 29.09 -7.62
C PRO A 26 -24.34 29.91 -6.50
N ASP A 27 -24.17 31.23 -6.73
CA ASP A 27 -23.43 32.10 -5.81
C ASP A 27 -24.03 32.19 -4.39
N TRP A 28 -25.34 32.03 -4.26
CA TRP A 28 -26.00 31.98 -2.96
C TRP A 28 -25.66 30.70 -2.16
N LEU A 29 -25.23 29.62 -2.81
CA LEU A 29 -24.69 28.40 -2.22
C LEU A 29 -23.16 28.38 -2.21
N GLY A 30 -22.50 29.49 -2.51
CA GLY A 30 -21.05 29.54 -2.65
C GLY A 30 -20.26 29.09 -1.41
N LEU A 31 -20.87 29.15 -0.23
CA LEU A 31 -20.28 28.62 1.00
C LEU A 31 -20.10 27.08 0.96
N PHE A 32 -20.86 26.39 0.11
CA PHE A 32 -20.83 24.95 -0.08
C PHE A 32 -19.95 24.50 -1.25
N LYS A 33 -19.16 25.40 -1.88
CA LYS A 33 -18.21 25.02 -2.94
C LYS A 33 -17.08 24.12 -2.40
N GLY A 34 -16.54 23.28 -3.27
CA GLY A 34 -15.40 22.42 -2.95
C GLY A 34 -15.71 21.31 -1.95
N PRO A 35 -14.90 21.13 -0.89
CA PRO A 35 -15.07 20.03 0.06
C PRO A 35 -16.44 20.00 0.74
N ALA A 36 -17.03 21.16 1.02
CA ALA A 36 -18.36 21.25 1.65
C ALA A 36 -19.46 20.64 0.76
N PHE A 37 -19.38 20.85 -0.55
CA PHE A 37 -20.32 20.25 -1.50
C PHE A 37 -20.16 18.73 -1.58
N VAL A 38 -18.91 18.25 -1.61
CA VAL A 38 -18.61 16.81 -1.58
C VAL A 38 -19.17 16.15 -0.33
N VAL A 39 -19.03 16.78 0.84
CA VAL A 39 -19.61 16.28 2.10
C VAL A 39 -21.14 16.24 2.04
N ALA A 40 -21.79 17.28 1.54
CA ALA A 40 -23.25 17.32 1.41
C ALA A 40 -23.77 16.23 0.46
N VAL A 41 -23.14 16.06 -0.70
CA VAL A 41 -23.47 14.99 -1.66
C VAL A 41 -23.18 13.61 -1.03
N GLY A 42 -22.04 13.48 -0.35
CA GLY A 42 -21.66 12.27 0.36
C GLY A 42 -22.70 11.85 1.39
N PHE A 43 -23.19 12.80 2.20
CA PHE A 43 -24.26 12.56 3.16
C PHE A 43 -25.53 12.02 2.47
N ALA A 44 -25.96 12.69 1.39
CA ALA A 44 -27.15 12.29 0.63
C ALA A 44 -27.01 10.90 -0.02
N VAL A 45 -25.82 10.55 -0.52
CA VAL A 45 -25.53 9.25 -1.14
C VAL A 45 -25.41 8.14 -0.09
N MET A 46 -24.82 8.44 1.08
CA MET A 46 -24.60 7.42 2.11
C MET A 46 -25.89 6.95 2.77
N ILE A 47 -26.96 7.74 2.80
CA ILE A 47 -28.26 7.32 3.36
C ILE A 47 -28.87 6.13 2.57
N PRO A 48 -29.14 6.25 1.24
CA PRO A 48 -29.67 5.11 0.48
C PRO A 48 -28.66 3.95 0.41
N MET A 49 -27.36 4.25 0.43
CA MET A 49 -26.33 3.23 0.47
C MET A 49 -26.35 2.43 1.78
N ALA A 50 -26.53 3.10 2.92
CA ALA A 50 -26.69 2.43 4.21
C ALA A 50 -27.93 1.53 4.22
N LEU A 51 -29.06 1.99 3.68
CA LEU A 51 -30.28 1.18 3.54
C LEU A 51 -30.05 -0.05 2.64
N LEU A 52 -29.36 0.13 1.51
CA LEU A 52 -28.96 -0.97 0.62
C LEU A 52 -28.10 -2.00 1.38
N PHE A 53 -27.12 -1.54 2.15
CA PHE A 53 -26.29 -2.43 2.94
C PHE A 53 -27.05 -3.14 4.07
N CYS A 54 -28.05 -2.53 4.68
CA CYS A 54 -28.92 -3.22 5.65
C CYS A 54 -29.64 -4.42 5.03
N ILE A 55 -29.93 -4.37 3.72
CA ILE A 55 -30.59 -5.47 3.01
C ILE A 55 -29.59 -6.50 2.49
N VAL A 56 -28.49 -6.05 1.89
CA VAL A 56 -27.50 -6.93 1.21
C VAL A 56 -26.52 -7.56 2.19
N TRP A 57 -26.09 -6.81 3.21
CA TRP A 57 -25.04 -7.26 4.11
C TRP A 57 -25.37 -8.53 4.90
N PRO A 58 -26.61 -8.77 5.40
CA PRO A 58 -26.93 -10.02 6.06
C PRO A 58 -26.69 -11.26 5.20
N ALA A 59 -26.98 -11.19 3.89
CA ALA A 59 -26.70 -12.29 2.97
C ALA A 59 -25.19 -12.54 2.79
N VAL A 60 -24.42 -11.47 2.67
CA VAL A 60 -22.94 -11.54 2.60
C VAL A 60 -22.37 -12.10 3.91
N GLN A 61 -22.87 -11.60 5.05
CA GLN A 61 -22.46 -12.06 6.38
C GLN A 61 -22.73 -13.56 6.54
N HIS A 62 -23.92 -14.01 6.17
CA HIS A 62 -24.28 -15.41 6.23
C HIS A 62 -23.39 -16.29 5.32
N ALA A 63 -23.06 -15.82 4.11
CA ALA A 63 -22.13 -16.55 3.24
C ALA A 63 -20.73 -16.67 3.87
N ILE A 64 -20.24 -15.60 4.52
CA ILE A 64 -18.97 -15.62 5.25
C ILE A 64 -19.03 -16.62 6.42
N GLU A 65 -20.10 -16.62 7.20
CA GLU A 65 -20.29 -17.55 8.31
C GLU A 65 -20.36 -19.01 7.85
N GLN A 66 -21.04 -19.29 6.75
CA GLN A 66 -21.09 -20.63 6.15
C GLN A 66 -19.68 -21.08 5.69
N PHE A 67 -18.91 -20.18 5.10
CA PHE A 67 -17.54 -20.47 4.70
C PHE A 67 -16.63 -20.72 5.91
N GLN A 68 -16.75 -19.91 6.97
CA GLN A 68 -16.03 -20.12 8.22
C GLN A 68 -16.41 -21.46 8.87
N PHE A 69 -17.69 -21.80 8.89
CA PHE A 69 -18.18 -23.10 9.39
C PHE A 69 -17.58 -24.26 8.59
N PHE A 70 -17.59 -24.16 7.26
CA PHE A 70 -16.97 -25.16 6.39
C PHE A 70 -15.47 -25.32 6.72
N LEU A 71 -14.73 -24.23 6.84
CA LEU A 71 -13.31 -24.28 7.20
C LEU A 71 -13.09 -24.98 8.55
N LYS A 72 -13.88 -24.61 9.57
CA LYS A 72 -13.77 -25.15 10.92
C LYS A 72 -14.07 -26.66 10.98
N THR A 73 -15.07 -27.13 10.24
CA THR A 73 -15.53 -28.52 10.29
C THR A 73 -14.76 -29.46 9.36
N SER A 74 -14.02 -28.93 8.39
CA SER A 74 -13.33 -29.75 7.36
C SER A 74 -11.95 -30.25 7.79
N GLY A 75 -11.51 -30.01 9.03
CA GLY A 75 -10.24 -30.51 9.56
C GLY A 75 -9.04 -30.14 8.71
N ILE A 76 -8.27 -31.13 8.24
CA ILE A 76 -7.05 -30.91 7.41
C ILE A 76 -7.39 -30.16 6.13
N LEU A 77 -8.50 -30.47 5.47
CA LEU A 77 -8.94 -29.79 4.26
C LEU A 77 -9.33 -28.33 4.57
N GLY A 78 -9.91 -28.06 5.73
CA GLY A 78 -10.22 -26.71 6.19
C GLY A 78 -8.97 -25.86 6.36
N VAL A 79 -7.90 -26.39 6.96
CA VAL A 79 -6.61 -25.72 7.11
C VAL A 79 -5.99 -25.45 5.73
N TRP A 80 -6.06 -26.41 4.81
CA TRP A 80 -5.60 -26.23 3.45
C TRP A 80 -6.35 -25.11 2.73
N ALA A 81 -7.68 -25.18 2.75
CA ALA A 81 -8.56 -24.21 2.08
C ALA A 81 -8.41 -22.81 2.67
N TYR A 82 -8.25 -22.69 3.99
CA TYR A 82 -7.98 -21.43 4.67
C TYR A 82 -6.68 -20.79 4.17
N THR A 83 -5.56 -21.54 4.22
CA THR A 83 -4.25 -21.03 3.81
C THR A 83 -4.24 -20.68 2.32
N PHE A 84 -4.86 -21.51 1.48
CA PHE A 84 -4.98 -21.22 0.05
C PHE A 84 -5.77 -19.93 -0.22
N SER A 85 -6.92 -19.78 0.43
CA SER A 85 -7.78 -18.60 0.28
C SER A 85 -7.10 -17.34 0.81
N GLU A 86 -6.40 -17.41 1.94
CA GLU A 86 -5.62 -16.30 2.50
C GLU A 86 -4.58 -15.81 1.48
N LYS A 87 -3.82 -16.72 0.88
CA LYS A 87 -2.84 -16.38 -0.15
C LYS A 87 -3.50 -15.82 -1.41
N MET A 88 -4.57 -16.42 -1.91
CA MET A 88 -5.25 -15.96 -3.12
C MET A 88 -5.90 -14.57 -2.98
N LEU A 89 -6.32 -14.21 -1.77
CA LEU A 89 -6.90 -12.89 -1.49
C LEU A 89 -5.87 -11.79 -1.20
N LEU A 90 -4.61 -12.15 -0.92
CA LEU A 90 -3.55 -11.21 -0.60
C LEU A 90 -3.29 -10.17 -1.70
N PRO A 91 -3.22 -10.53 -3.00
CA PRO A 91 -2.99 -9.55 -4.07
C PRO A 91 -4.07 -8.45 -4.15
N ALA A 92 -5.30 -8.82 -3.79
CA ALA A 92 -6.42 -7.88 -3.74
C ALA A 92 -6.47 -7.08 -2.42
N GLY A 93 -5.63 -7.39 -1.43
CA GLY A 93 -5.70 -6.84 -0.08
C GLY A 93 -6.88 -7.35 0.75
N LEU A 94 -7.56 -8.39 0.24
CA LEU A 94 -8.79 -8.93 0.85
C LEU A 94 -8.53 -10.08 1.85
N HIS A 95 -7.27 -10.53 2.00
CA HIS A 95 -6.91 -11.62 2.91
C HIS A 95 -7.30 -11.33 4.38
N HIS A 96 -7.36 -10.06 4.76
CA HIS A 96 -7.81 -9.65 6.10
C HIS A 96 -9.23 -10.10 6.45
N PHE A 97 -10.10 -10.38 5.47
CA PHE A 97 -11.44 -10.91 5.71
C PHE A 97 -11.44 -12.33 6.28
N ILE A 98 -10.47 -13.12 5.85
CA ILE A 98 -10.27 -14.47 6.40
C ILE A 98 -9.36 -14.40 7.61
N TYR A 99 -8.27 -13.66 7.53
CA TYR A 99 -7.24 -13.62 8.55
C TYR A 99 -7.74 -13.05 9.90
N LEU A 100 -8.32 -11.83 9.89
CA LEU A 100 -8.69 -11.14 11.13
C LEU A 100 -9.73 -11.87 11.98
N PRO A 101 -10.83 -12.43 11.42
CA PRO A 101 -11.82 -13.16 12.22
C PRO A 101 -11.27 -14.40 12.92
N PHE A 102 -10.29 -15.08 12.31
CA PHE A 102 -9.68 -16.28 12.87
C PHE A 102 -8.61 -15.95 13.91
N MET A 103 -7.72 -15.00 13.59
CA MET A 103 -6.57 -14.70 14.44
C MET A 103 -6.94 -13.84 15.65
N TYR A 104 -7.85 -12.87 15.47
CA TYR A 104 -8.19 -11.85 16.47
C TYR A 104 -9.69 -11.74 16.78
N GLY A 105 -10.53 -12.43 16.03
CA GLY A 105 -11.97 -12.43 16.21
C GLY A 105 -12.50 -13.81 16.63
N PRO A 106 -13.79 -13.91 16.99
CA PRO A 106 -14.37 -15.12 17.53
C PRO A 106 -14.82 -16.14 16.48
N ALA A 107 -14.22 -16.17 15.28
CA ALA A 107 -14.66 -17.08 14.21
C ALA A 107 -14.51 -18.56 14.57
N VAL A 108 -13.46 -18.92 15.30
CA VAL A 108 -13.15 -20.32 15.67
C VAL A 108 -13.03 -20.52 17.18
N VAL A 109 -12.59 -19.52 17.91
CA VAL A 109 -12.43 -19.53 19.36
C VAL A 109 -12.63 -18.12 19.91
N ASP A 110 -13.19 -18.00 21.12
CA ASP A 110 -13.42 -16.71 21.76
C ASP A 110 -12.12 -15.92 21.92
N GLY A 111 -12.12 -14.67 21.47
CA GLY A 111 -10.94 -13.80 21.48
C GLY A 111 -9.93 -14.04 20.35
N GLY A 112 -10.16 -15.05 19.51
CA GLY A 112 -9.27 -15.43 18.41
C GLY A 112 -8.11 -16.33 18.82
N ILE A 113 -7.49 -16.94 17.81
CA ILE A 113 -6.42 -17.93 17.99
C ILE A 113 -5.27 -17.37 18.82
N GLN A 114 -4.84 -16.14 18.57
CA GLN A 114 -3.70 -15.55 19.26
C GLN A 114 -3.94 -15.36 20.76
N ALA A 115 -5.06 -14.77 21.14
CA ALA A 115 -5.37 -14.51 22.55
C ALA A 115 -5.61 -15.83 23.30
N TYR A 116 -6.32 -16.77 22.67
CA TYR A 116 -6.58 -18.08 23.25
C TYR A 116 -5.27 -18.86 23.49
N TRP A 117 -4.40 -18.91 22.47
CA TRP A 117 -3.10 -19.59 22.57
C TRP A 117 -2.26 -19.06 23.73
N LEU A 118 -2.10 -17.75 23.82
CA LEU A 118 -1.31 -17.11 24.88
C LEU A 118 -1.91 -17.29 26.26
N GLY A 119 -3.23 -17.33 26.36
CA GLY A 119 -3.95 -17.53 27.63
C GLY A 119 -3.84 -18.95 28.17
N HIS A 120 -3.68 -19.96 27.31
CA HIS A 120 -3.65 -21.39 27.66
C HIS A 120 -2.29 -22.06 27.49
N ILE A 121 -1.21 -21.28 27.27
CA ILE A 121 0.10 -21.82 26.99
C ILE A 121 0.64 -22.74 28.10
N ASN A 122 0.28 -22.44 29.35
CA ASN A 122 0.64 -23.26 30.51
C ASN A 122 -0.08 -24.61 30.52
N ASP A 123 -1.30 -24.67 30.03
CA ASP A 123 -2.10 -25.92 29.95
C ASP A 123 -1.49 -26.84 28.88
N PHE A 124 -0.98 -26.27 27.81
CA PHE A 124 -0.30 -27.01 26.74
C PHE A 124 1.06 -27.58 27.17
N MET A 125 1.74 -26.94 28.14
CA MET A 125 2.99 -27.45 28.71
C MET A 125 2.79 -28.76 29.50
N VAL A 126 1.69 -28.88 30.21
CA VAL A 126 1.50 -29.98 31.17
C VAL A 126 0.89 -31.23 30.50
N SER A 127 0.29 -31.06 29.34
CA SER A 127 -0.40 -32.15 28.66
C SER A 127 0.55 -33.00 27.80
N GLY A 128 0.41 -34.33 27.90
CA GLY A 128 1.08 -35.28 27.03
C GLY A 128 0.39 -35.55 25.70
N GLN A 129 -0.72 -34.86 25.42
CA GLN A 129 -1.49 -34.99 24.17
C GLN A 129 -0.84 -34.18 23.04
N SER A 130 -1.19 -34.49 21.79
CA SER A 130 -0.71 -33.70 20.66
C SER A 130 -1.29 -32.29 20.67
N LEU A 131 -0.52 -31.30 20.22
CA LEU A 131 -0.97 -29.91 20.14
C LEU A 131 -2.25 -29.74 19.30
N ARG A 132 -2.42 -30.58 18.26
CA ARG A 132 -3.63 -30.62 17.44
C ARG A 132 -4.85 -31.10 18.22
N GLU A 133 -4.70 -32.06 19.12
CA GLU A 133 -5.82 -32.55 19.97
C GLU A 133 -6.17 -31.53 21.04
N LEU A 134 -5.18 -30.83 21.60
CA LEU A 134 -5.36 -29.80 22.60
C LEU A 134 -5.98 -28.52 22.03
N PHE A 135 -5.56 -28.13 20.84
CA PHE A 135 -6.02 -26.90 20.20
C PHE A 135 -6.12 -27.06 18.68
N PRO A 136 -7.14 -27.75 18.18
CA PRO A 136 -7.30 -27.97 16.73
C PRO A 136 -7.46 -26.68 15.93
N GLU A 137 -8.02 -25.62 16.50
CA GLU A 137 -8.22 -24.31 15.86
C GLU A 137 -6.91 -23.61 15.52
N GLY A 138 -5.83 -23.87 16.25
CA GLY A 138 -4.49 -23.35 15.96
C GLY A 138 -3.92 -23.84 14.62
N GLY A 139 -4.52 -24.85 14.01
CA GLY A 139 -4.20 -25.30 12.66
C GLY A 139 -4.34 -24.18 11.61
N PHE A 140 -5.28 -23.26 11.78
CA PHE A 140 -5.45 -22.13 10.86
C PHE A 140 -4.30 -21.12 10.93
N ALA A 141 -3.56 -21.04 12.03
CA ALA A 141 -2.38 -20.19 12.14
C ALA A 141 -1.12 -20.79 11.47
N LEU A 142 -1.14 -22.04 11.02
CA LEU A 142 0.00 -22.68 10.36
C LEU A 142 0.35 -22.07 8.99
N HIS A 143 -0.50 -21.18 8.44
CA HIS A 143 -0.24 -20.44 7.20
C HIS A 143 1.08 -19.66 7.23
N GLY A 144 1.57 -19.24 8.40
CA GLY A 144 2.87 -18.60 8.57
C GLY A 144 4.06 -19.52 8.26
N SER A 145 3.89 -20.84 8.32
CA SER A 145 4.98 -21.78 7.97
C SER A 145 5.44 -21.62 6.50
N GLY A 146 4.54 -21.25 5.60
CA GLY A 146 4.89 -20.93 4.20
C GLY A 146 5.83 -19.73 4.07
N LYS A 147 5.74 -18.77 4.99
CA LYS A 147 6.59 -17.58 5.05
C LYS A 147 8.00 -17.94 5.48
N VAL A 148 8.12 -18.79 6.50
CA VAL A 148 9.40 -19.20 7.12
C VAL A 148 10.16 -20.20 6.24
N PHE A 149 9.47 -21.21 5.71
CA PHE A 149 10.11 -22.31 4.99
C PHE A 149 9.95 -22.23 3.47
N GLY A 150 8.79 -21.77 2.97
CA GLY A 150 8.50 -21.77 1.53
C GLY A 150 9.24 -20.68 0.78
N LEU A 151 9.11 -19.44 1.24
CA LEU A 151 9.64 -18.26 0.54
C LEU A 151 11.17 -18.26 0.38
N PRO A 152 12.00 -18.75 1.33
CA PRO A 152 13.45 -18.91 1.10
C PRO A 152 13.77 -19.80 -0.10
N GLY A 153 13.02 -20.91 -0.27
CA GLY A 153 13.16 -21.78 -1.44
C GLY A 153 12.80 -21.09 -2.76
N ALA A 154 11.70 -20.33 -2.77
CA ALA A 154 11.30 -19.52 -3.92
C ALA A 154 12.33 -18.45 -4.27
N ALA A 155 12.82 -17.71 -3.27
CA ALA A 155 13.86 -16.69 -3.45
C ALA A 155 15.15 -17.27 -4.04
N LEU A 156 15.61 -18.39 -3.49
CA LEU A 156 16.80 -19.08 -3.98
C LEU A 156 16.62 -19.55 -5.44
N ALA A 157 15.43 -20.04 -5.79
CA ALA A 157 15.12 -20.45 -7.18
C ALA A 157 15.17 -19.25 -8.14
N ILE A 158 14.58 -18.11 -7.78
CA ILE A 158 14.63 -16.89 -8.58
C ILE A 158 16.08 -16.42 -8.75
N TYR A 159 16.85 -16.37 -7.65
CA TYR A 159 18.26 -15.99 -7.69
C TYR A 159 19.10 -16.90 -8.60
N MET A 160 18.90 -18.22 -8.50
CA MET A 160 19.66 -19.19 -9.32
C MET A 160 19.27 -19.15 -10.80
N CYS A 161 18.05 -18.70 -11.11
CA CYS A 161 17.60 -18.49 -12.48
C CYS A 161 18.07 -17.15 -13.08
N ALA A 162 18.55 -16.23 -12.28
CA ALA A 162 19.04 -14.92 -12.75
C ALA A 162 20.30 -15.03 -13.60
N LYS A 163 20.44 -14.16 -14.61
CA LYS A 163 21.65 -14.03 -15.43
C LYS A 163 22.85 -13.75 -14.53
N PRO A 164 24.05 -14.34 -14.77
CA PRO A 164 25.21 -14.18 -13.89
C PRO A 164 25.55 -12.72 -13.60
N GLU A 165 25.44 -11.85 -14.61
CA GLU A 165 25.75 -10.43 -14.52
C GLU A 165 24.80 -9.66 -13.60
N LYS A 166 23.55 -10.12 -13.51
CA LYS A 166 22.48 -9.49 -12.72
C LYS A 166 22.31 -10.10 -11.33
N ARG A 167 22.98 -11.22 -11.01
CA ARG A 167 22.83 -11.92 -9.72
C ARG A 167 23.08 -11.04 -8.52
N LYS A 168 24.07 -10.14 -8.59
CA LYS A 168 24.39 -9.23 -7.47
C LYS A 168 23.22 -8.28 -7.17
N LYS A 169 22.62 -7.69 -8.21
CA LYS A 169 21.43 -6.82 -8.07
C LYS A 169 20.21 -7.62 -7.59
N THR A 170 19.99 -8.81 -8.14
CA THR A 170 18.90 -9.71 -7.73
C THR A 170 19.04 -10.13 -6.27
N ALA A 171 20.26 -10.43 -5.80
CA ALA A 171 20.51 -10.74 -4.39
C ALA A 171 20.20 -9.54 -3.49
N ALA A 172 20.62 -8.34 -3.87
CA ALA A 172 20.35 -7.11 -3.11
C ALA A 172 18.85 -6.83 -2.97
N LEU A 173 18.02 -7.26 -3.95
CA LEU A 173 16.57 -7.16 -3.89
C LEU A 173 15.94 -8.28 -3.03
N LEU A 174 16.34 -9.54 -3.28
CA LEU A 174 15.68 -10.70 -2.69
C LEU A 174 16.08 -10.94 -1.24
N ILE A 175 17.32 -10.66 -0.83
CA ILE A 175 17.80 -10.96 0.53
C ILE A 175 17.01 -10.16 1.57
N PRO A 176 16.91 -8.81 1.50
CA PRO A 176 16.13 -8.05 2.48
C PRO A 176 14.65 -8.45 2.49
N ALA A 177 14.05 -8.64 1.30
CA ALA A 177 12.66 -9.04 1.17
C ALA A 177 12.40 -10.43 1.80
N THR A 178 13.33 -11.38 1.61
CA THR A 178 13.23 -12.72 2.21
C THR A 178 13.42 -12.67 3.73
N ILE A 179 14.40 -11.91 4.21
CA ILE A 179 14.65 -11.74 5.66
C ILE A 179 13.41 -11.15 6.33
N THR A 180 12.81 -10.12 5.75
CA THR A 180 11.58 -9.49 6.26
C THR A 180 10.42 -10.50 6.30
N ALA A 181 10.25 -11.30 5.24
CA ALA A 181 9.22 -12.33 5.19
C ALA A 181 9.45 -13.43 6.24
N VAL A 182 10.68 -13.90 6.38
CA VAL A 182 11.04 -14.98 7.31
C VAL A 182 10.97 -14.52 8.76
N LEU A 183 11.57 -13.37 9.09
CA LEU A 183 11.66 -12.92 10.48
C LEU A 183 10.35 -12.31 10.98
N CYS A 184 9.77 -11.39 10.20
CA CYS A 184 8.61 -10.58 10.62
C CYS A 184 7.29 -11.10 10.05
N GLY A 185 7.31 -12.03 9.10
CA GLY A 185 6.09 -12.53 8.45
C GLY A 185 5.46 -11.59 7.42
N ILE A 186 6.15 -10.51 7.02
CA ILE A 186 5.69 -9.56 6.00
C ILE A 186 6.14 -10.07 4.63
N THR A 187 5.22 -10.60 3.84
CA THR A 187 5.54 -11.36 2.62
C THR A 187 5.40 -10.58 1.32
N GLU A 188 4.69 -9.47 1.34
CA GLU A 188 4.40 -8.66 0.15
C GLU A 188 5.66 -8.27 -0.63
N PRO A 189 6.78 -7.84 -0.01
CA PRO A 189 7.96 -7.45 -0.77
C PRO A 189 8.54 -8.56 -1.63
N ILE A 190 8.53 -9.81 -1.15
CA ILE A 190 9.04 -10.95 -1.92
C ILE A 190 7.97 -11.53 -2.86
N GLU A 191 6.73 -11.65 -2.42
CA GLU A 191 5.64 -12.20 -3.23
C GLU A 191 5.38 -11.34 -4.49
N PHE A 192 5.48 -10.02 -4.37
CA PHE A 192 5.30 -9.10 -5.51
C PHE A 192 6.41 -9.19 -6.55
N THR A 193 7.58 -9.75 -6.21
CA THR A 193 8.66 -9.97 -7.20
C THR A 193 8.26 -10.96 -8.28
N PHE A 194 7.34 -11.88 -8.00
CA PHE A 194 6.90 -12.89 -8.95
C PHE A 194 5.39 -12.87 -9.26
N LEU A 195 4.56 -12.26 -8.40
CA LEU A 195 3.11 -12.19 -8.60
C LEU A 195 2.73 -11.57 -9.95
N PHE A 196 3.28 -10.39 -10.27
CA PHE A 196 2.91 -9.65 -11.47
C PHE A 196 3.59 -10.14 -12.75
N VAL A 197 4.76 -10.76 -12.61
CA VAL A 197 5.55 -11.26 -13.73
C VAL A 197 5.15 -12.69 -14.10
N ALA A 198 4.78 -13.48 -13.11
CA ALA A 198 4.50 -14.89 -13.25
C ALA A 198 3.33 -15.34 -12.35
N PRO A 199 2.07 -14.99 -12.66
CA PRO A 199 0.92 -15.31 -11.82
C PRO A 199 0.77 -16.81 -11.52
N LEU A 200 1.23 -17.69 -12.43
CA LEU A 200 1.25 -19.13 -12.18
C LEU A 200 2.20 -19.52 -11.05
N LEU A 201 3.34 -18.84 -10.89
CA LEU A 201 4.23 -19.05 -9.73
C LEU A 201 3.54 -18.66 -8.44
N TYR A 202 2.74 -17.60 -8.47
CA TYR A 202 1.96 -17.20 -7.30
C TYR A 202 0.88 -18.23 -6.94
N LEU A 203 0.16 -18.75 -7.91
CA LEU A 203 -0.79 -19.85 -7.71
C LEU A 203 -0.10 -21.07 -7.10
N LEU A 204 1.06 -21.46 -7.64
CA LEU A 204 1.86 -22.56 -7.10
C LEU A 204 2.33 -22.28 -5.68
N HIS A 205 2.73 -21.03 -5.37
CA HIS A 205 3.05 -20.62 -4.00
C HIS A 205 1.85 -20.83 -3.06
N ALA A 206 0.65 -20.40 -3.47
CA ALA A 206 -0.55 -20.58 -2.67
C ALA A 206 -0.86 -22.07 -2.41
N VAL A 207 -0.76 -22.91 -3.44
CA VAL A 207 -0.96 -24.36 -3.33
C VAL A 207 0.10 -25.02 -2.42
N LEU A 208 1.37 -24.70 -2.61
CA LEU A 208 2.47 -25.26 -1.82
C LEU A 208 2.40 -24.81 -0.36
N SER A 209 2.06 -23.55 -0.11
CA SER A 209 1.89 -23.01 1.25
C SER A 209 0.72 -23.69 1.97
N ALA A 210 -0.41 -23.85 1.29
CA ALA A 210 -1.58 -24.57 1.82
C ALA A 210 -1.27 -26.05 2.10
N THR A 211 -0.53 -26.70 1.20
CA THR A 211 -0.12 -28.10 1.37
C THR A 211 0.85 -28.26 2.55
N LEU A 212 1.81 -27.33 2.72
CA LEU A 212 2.70 -27.32 3.89
C LEU A 212 1.89 -27.20 5.19
N SER A 213 0.98 -26.23 5.28
CA SER A 213 0.14 -26.02 6.48
C SER A 213 -0.70 -27.25 6.80
N ALA A 214 -1.34 -27.84 5.79
CA ALA A 214 -2.15 -29.05 5.95
C ALA A 214 -1.30 -30.27 6.38
N THR A 215 -0.07 -30.41 5.84
CA THR A 215 0.86 -31.48 6.22
C THR A 215 1.28 -31.32 7.66
N LEU A 216 1.67 -30.11 8.08
CA LEU A 216 2.04 -29.83 9.47
C LEU A 216 0.89 -30.10 10.44
N TYR A 217 -0.32 -29.73 10.08
CA TYR A 217 -1.50 -30.02 10.87
C TYR A 217 -1.79 -31.53 10.93
N ALA A 218 -1.60 -32.27 9.83
CA ALA A 218 -1.79 -33.71 9.78
C ALA A 218 -0.85 -34.48 10.71
N ILE A 219 0.39 -34.03 10.89
CA ILE A 219 1.38 -34.61 11.79
C ILE A 219 1.21 -34.22 13.27
N GLY A 220 0.13 -33.49 13.60
CA GLY A 220 -0.21 -33.13 14.98
C GLY A 220 0.25 -31.75 15.43
N LEU A 221 0.78 -30.91 14.53
CA LEU A 221 1.17 -29.54 14.88
C LEU A 221 -0.05 -28.64 14.90
N SER A 222 -0.12 -27.81 15.94
CA SER A 222 -1.07 -26.70 16.09
C SER A 222 -0.42 -25.63 16.97
N GLY A 223 -0.90 -24.39 16.86
CA GLY A 223 -0.39 -23.28 17.67
C GLY A 223 -0.49 -21.95 16.96
N ASN A 224 0.10 -20.91 17.52
CA ASN A 224 0.12 -19.58 16.92
C ASN A 224 1.36 -19.36 16.04
N PHE A 225 1.32 -19.83 14.80
CA PHE A 225 2.39 -19.73 13.80
C PHE A 225 2.07 -18.75 12.67
N GLY A 226 1.10 -17.85 12.85
CA GLY A 226 0.63 -16.95 11.78
C GLY A 226 1.62 -15.86 11.37
N GLY A 227 2.59 -15.53 12.23
CA GLY A 227 3.63 -14.54 11.98
C GLY A 227 4.88 -15.09 11.30
N GLY A 228 6.01 -14.47 11.59
CA GLY A 228 7.34 -14.91 11.12
C GLY A 228 8.06 -15.83 12.12
N LEU A 229 9.35 -16.02 11.89
CA LEU A 229 10.20 -16.85 12.72
C LEU A 229 10.30 -16.33 14.15
N ILE A 230 10.27 -15.01 14.35
CA ILE A 230 10.28 -14.40 15.70
C ILE A 230 9.05 -14.86 16.47
N ASP A 231 7.86 -14.83 15.87
CA ASP A 231 6.64 -15.32 16.51
C ASP A 231 6.69 -16.82 16.76
N CYS A 232 7.22 -17.59 15.82
CA CYS A 232 7.44 -19.04 16.01
C CYS A 232 8.28 -19.32 17.25
N PHE A 233 9.37 -18.58 17.42
CA PHE A 233 10.26 -18.74 18.58
C PHE A 233 9.57 -18.31 19.88
N VAL A 234 9.05 -17.09 19.92
CA VAL A 234 8.57 -16.47 21.16
C VAL A 234 7.28 -17.11 21.64
N GLN A 235 6.38 -17.43 20.73
CA GLN A 235 5.02 -17.86 21.10
C GLN A 235 4.84 -19.39 21.10
N ASN A 236 5.77 -20.15 20.50
CA ASN A 236 5.64 -21.60 20.40
C ASN A 236 6.92 -22.33 20.89
N TRP A 237 8.06 -22.12 20.23
CA TRP A 237 9.24 -22.94 20.49
C TRP A 237 9.85 -22.68 21.87
N ILE A 238 10.08 -21.43 22.26
CA ILE A 238 10.68 -21.13 23.57
C ILE A 238 9.83 -21.72 24.72
N PRO A 239 8.52 -21.46 24.80
CA PRO A 239 7.73 -21.97 25.92
C PRO A 239 7.47 -23.47 25.88
N LEU A 240 7.32 -24.07 24.69
CA LEU A 240 6.78 -25.41 24.54
C LEU A 240 7.80 -26.45 24.03
N PHE A 241 9.02 -26.04 23.65
CA PHE A 241 9.99 -26.95 23.04
C PHE A 241 10.33 -28.15 23.92
N SER A 242 10.52 -27.93 25.21
CA SER A 242 10.86 -29.01 26.15
C SER A 242 9.75 -30.08 26.27
N TYR A 243 8.53 -29.72 26.00
CA TYR A 243 7.34 -30.60 26.14
C TYR A 243 6.93 -31.26 24.83
N HIS A 244 7.12 -30.56 23.69
CA HIS A 244 6.67 -30.98 22.37
C HIS A 244 7.79 -31.04 21.33
N TYR A 245 9.07 -31.24 21.75
CA TYR A 245 10.22 -31.23 20.88
C TYR A 245 10.13 -32.16 19.65
N PRO A 246 9.54 -33.40 19.74
CA PRO A 246 9.45 -34.24 18.56
C PRO A 246 8.59 -33.60 17.45
N THR A 247 7.49 -32.95 17.83
CA THR A 247 6.59 -32.26 16.90
C THR A 247 7.30 -31.06 16.25
N TYR A 248 8.05 -30.28 17.02
CA TYR A 248 8.80 -29.12 16.48
C TYR A 248 10.00 -29.52 15.62
N LEU A 249 10.73 -30.59 15.99
CA LEU A 249 11.77 -31.12 15.11
C LEU A 249 11.19 -31.65 13.79
N THR A 250 10.01 -32.30 13.85
CA THR A 250 9.30 -32.76 12.65
C THR A 250 8.82 -31.57 11.82
N GLN A 251 8.32 -30.51 12.46
CA GLN A 251 7.97 -29.24 11.78
C GLN A 251 9.16 -28.69 11.00
N ILE A 252 10.33 -28.60 11.61
CA ILE A 252 11.55 -28.09 10.97
C ILE A 252 11.96 -29.00 9.81
N ALA A 253 11.97 -30.32 10.01
CA ALA A 253 12.32 -31.28 8.98
C ALA A 253 11.39 -31.19 7.76
N VAL A 254 10.07 -31.20 7.98
CA VAL A 254 9.06 -31.03 6.93
C VAL A 254 9.20 -29.66 6.28
N GLY A 255 9.40 -28.60 7.06
CA GLY A 255 9.61 -27.25 6.55
C GLY A 255 10.80 -27.17 5.58
N LEU A 256 11.96 -27.75 5.95
CA LEU A 256 13.14 -27.81 5.09
C LEU A 256 12.92 -28.66 3.83
N CYS A 257 12.18 -29.76 3.93
CA CYS A 257 11.75 -30.51 2.75
C CYS A 257 10.92 -29.64 1.79
N PHE A 258 9.98 -28.85 2.33
CA PHE A 258 9.21 -27.93 1.53
C PHE A 258 10.05 -26.78 0.96
N THR A 259 11.07 -26.29 1.67
CA THR A 259 12.05 -25.34 1.10
C THR A 259 12.69 -25.91 -0.17
N ALA A 260 13.10 -27.17 -0.15
CA ALA A 260 13.64 -27.83 -1.32
C ALA A 260 12.58 -28.01 -2.43
N ILE A 261 11.36 -28.42 -2.07
CA ILE A 261 10.24 -28.54 -3.05
C ILE A 261 9.97 -27.19 -3.71
N TYR A 262 9.88 -26.12 -2.95
CA TYR A 262 9.71 -24.75 -3.47
C TYR A 262 10.83 -24.39 -4.46
N PHE A 263 12.07 -24.66 -4.07
CA PHE A 263 13.24 -24.40 -4.92
C PHE A 263 13.14 -25.11 -6.27
N PHE A 264 12.89 -26.41 -6.26
CA PHE A 264 12.84 -27.20 -7.50
C PHE A 264 11.63 -26.85 -8.34
N VAL A 265 10.43 -26.71 -7.76
CA VAL A 265 9.19 -26.36 -8.47
C VAL A 265 9.30 -24.97 -9.09
N PHE A 266 9.72 -23.97 -8.34
CA PHE A 266 9.87 -22.60 -8.85
C PHE A 266 10.91 -22.56 -9.98
N ARG A 267 12.09 -23.15 -9.75
CA ARG A 267 13.14 -23.21 -10.77
C ARG A 267 12.66 -23.89 -12.05
N TRP A 268 11.99 -25.01 -11.92
CA TRP A 268 11.48 -25.76 -13.06
C TRP A 268 10.45 -24.94 -13.86
N VAL A 269 9.50 -24.32 -13.19
CA VAL A 269 8.44 -23.52 -13.84
C VAL A 269 9.00 -22.24 -14.45
N ILE A 270 9.93 -21.55 -13.76
CA ILE A 270 10.61 -20.35 -14.31
C ILE A 270 11.32 -20.69 -15.62
N LEU A 271 12.05 -21.80 -15.66
CA LEU A 271 12.77 -22.22 -16.85
C LEU A 271 11.84 -22.74 -17.94
N LEU A 272 10.81 -23.53 -17.59
CA LEU A 272 9.85 -24.11 -18.55
C LEU A 272 9.04 -23.05 -19.28
N LYS A 273 8.60 -22.00 -18.55
CA LYS A 273 7.75 -20.93 -19.08
C LYS A 273 8.54 -19.68 -19.48
N ASP A 274 9.85 -19.71 -19.32
CA ASP A 274 10.76 -18.57 -19.55
C ASP A 274 10.26 -17.26 -18.88
N TYR A 275 9.77 -17.37 -17.64
CA TYR A 275 9.32 -16.20 -16.92
C TYR A 275 10.46 -15.21 -16.66
N LYS A 276 10.19 -13.95 -16.94
CA LYS A 276 11.15 -12.84 -16.75
C LYS A 276 11.13 -12.36 -15.29
N THR A 277 11.42 -13.29 -14.37
CA THR A 277 11.60 -12.97 -12.95
C THR A 277 12.81 -12.05 -12.74
N PRO A 278 12.96 -11.41 -11.55
CA PRO A 278 14.09 -10.52 -11.29
C PRO A 278 15.43 -11.13 -11.69
N GLY A 279 16.24 -10.38 -12.44
CA GLY A 279 17.52 -10.82 -13.00
C GLY A 279 17.44 -11.64 -14.29
N ARG A 280 16.25 -11.91 -14.83
CA ARG A 280 16.04 -12.56 -16.15
C ARG A 280 15.52 -11.62 -17.23
N THR A 281 15.25 -10.36 -16.87
CA THR A 281 14.86 -9.30 -17.82
C THR A 281 15.95 -9.00 -18.82
N ASP A 282 15.60 -8.44 -19.98
CA ASP A 282 16.59 -7.97 -20.96
C ASP A 282 17.31 -6.72 -20.45
N ASP A 283 18.47 -6.37 -21.04
CA ASP A 283 19.43 -5.45 -20.45
C ASP A 283 18.94 -3.99 -20.28
N ASP A 284 17.86 -3.62 -20.97
CA ASP A 284 17.29 -2.26 -20.95
C ASP A 284 16.18 -2.06 -19.89
N VAL A 285 15.83 -3.10 -19.13
CA VAL A 285 14.78 -3.02 -18.10
C VAL A 285 15.42 -3.08 -16.72
N GLU A 286 15.32 -2.01 -15.95
CA GLU A 286 15.74 -2.01 -14.54
C GLU A 286 14.96 -3.06 -13.74
N ASP A 287 15.69 -3.92 -13.03
CA ASP A 287 15.11 -4.85 -12.05
C ASP A 287 14.63 -4.05 -10.84
N LYS A 288 13.37 -3.59 -10.87
CA LYS A 288 12.70 -2.89 -9.76
C LYS A 288 11.69 -3.80 -9.08
N LEU A 289 11.46 -3.57 -7.81
CA LEU A 289 10.25 -4.06 -7.15
C LEU A 289 9.04 -3.42 -7.82
N PHE A 290 8.26 -4.22 -8.58
CA PHE A 290 7.02 -3.74 -9.18
C PHE A 290 6.02 -3.44 -8.07
N THR A 291 5.74 -2.17 -7.86
CA THR A 291 4.68 -1.73 -6.97
C THR A 291 3.33 -1.73 -7.70
N LYS A 292 2.24 -1.70 -6.94
CA LYS A 292 0.90 -1.52 -7.50
C LYS A 292 0.77 -0.24 -8.34
N ALA A 293 1.60 0.77 -8.04
CA ALA A 293 1.71 2.01 -8.79
C ALA A 293 2.35 1.79 -10.17
N ASP A 294 3.41 0.97 -10.25
CA ASP A 294 4.08 0.64 -11.52
C ASP A 294 3.15 -0.16 -12.44
N TYR A 295 2.33 -1.06 -11.88
CA TYR A 295 1.32 -1.79 -12.65
C TYR A 295 0.23 -0.86 -13.20
N LYS A 296 -0.24 0.10 -12.39
CA LYS A 296 -1.18 1.14 -12.84
C LYS A 296 -0.57 2.05 -13.92
N ALA A 297 0.68 2.45 -13.75
CA ALA A 297 1.39 3.25 -14.74
C ALA A 297 1.58 2.49 -16.07
N LYS A 298 1.83 1.19 -16.02
CA LYS A 298 1.94 0.34 -17.20
C LYS A 298 0.58 0.12 -17.90
N GLN A 299 -0.51 -0.01 -17.14
CA GLN A 299 -1.88 -0.04 -17.67
C GLN A 299 -2.30 1.33 -18.25
N ALA A 300 -1.95 2.41 -17.59
CA ALA A 300 -2.20 3.77 -18.09
C ALA A 300 -1.36 4.06 -19.35
N GLY A 301 -0.13 3.58 -19.43
CA GLY A 301 0.71 3.67 -20.64
C GLY A 301 0.20 2.81 -21.79
N ALA A 302 -0.42 1.67 -21.52
CA ALA A 302 -1.06 0.83 -22.54
C ALA A 302 -2.43 1.39 -22.99
N ALA A 303 -3.15 2.07 -22.11
CA ALA A 303 -4.39 2.81 -22.45
C ALA A 303 -4.09 4.16 -23.09
N GLY A 304 -2.93 4.78 -22.79
CA GLY A 304 -2.52 6.08 -23.35
C GLY A 304 -2.01 6.05 -24.79
N ALA A 305 -1.84 4.86 -25.37
CA ALA A 305 -1.53 4.74 -26.80
C ALA A 305 -2.77 4.84 -27.70
N ALA A 306 -3.98 4.90 -27.14
CA ALA A 306 -5.22 4.98 -27.89
C ALA A 306 -5.92 6.36 -27.84
N ASP A 307 -5.55 7.25 -26.91
CA ASP A 307 -6.19 8.58 -26.80
C ASP A 307 -5.17 9.64 -26.35
N ALA A 308 -4.36 10.08 -27.31
CA ALA A 308 -3.74 11.40 -27.27
C ALA A 308 -4.79 12.40 -27.77
N ALA A 309 -5.69 12.82 -26.89
CA ALA A 309 -6.60 13.91 -27.19
C ALA A 309 -5.88 15.26 -26.96
N PRO A 310 -6.02 16.21 -27.87
CA PRO A 310 -5.35 17.48 -27.80
C PRO A 310 -6.10 18.44 -26.86
N GLY A 311 -5.36 19.14 -26.03
CA GLY A 311 -5.81 20.35 -25.36
C GLY A 311 -6.56 20.10 -24.06
N MET A 312 -5.82 20.03 -22.96
CA MET A 312 -6.36 20.31 -21.64
C MET A 312 -6.94 21.73 -21.66
N LYS A 313 -8.27 21.84 -21.70
CA LYS A 313 -8.93 23.11 -21.48
C LYS A 313 -8.58 23.58 -20.08
N LEU A 314 -7.71 24.55 -19.97
CA LEU A 314 -7.45 25.27 -18.73
C LEU A 314 -8.80 25.79 -18.21
N ASP A 315 -9.19 25.35 -17.00
CA ASP A 315 -10.37 25.87 -16.32
C ASP A 315 -10.13 27.35 -15.99
N GLU A 316 -11.20 28.12 -15.91
CA GLU A 316 -11.16 29.53 -15.52
C GLU A 316 -10.38 29.77 -14.22
N ARG A 317 -10.40 28.79 -13.31
CA ARG A 317 -9.68 28.84 -12.03
C ARG A 317 -8.18 28.64 -12.19
N ASP A 318 -7.75 27.82 -13.15
CA ASP A 318 -6.34 27.62 -13.46
C ASP A 318 -5.76 28.92 -14.05
N LEU A 319 -6.53 29.57 -14.94
CA LEU A 319 -6.15 30.87 -15.50
C LEU A 319 -6.03 31.95 -14.42
N LYS A 320 -6.99 31.99 -13.48
CA LYS A 320 -6.96 32.93 -12.34
C LYS A 320 -5.78 32.66 -11.42
N ALA A 321 -5.53 31.40 -11.05
CA ALA A 321 -4.42 31.01 -10.18
C ALA A 321 -3.07 31.40 -10.79
N ARG A 322 -2.90 31.16 -12.12
CA ARG A 322 -1.70 31.54 -12.84
C ARG A 322 -1.52 33.06 -12.91
N ALA A 323 -2.57 33.79 -13.28
CA ALA A 323 -2.51 35.25 -13.34
C ALA A 323 -2.21 35.90 -12.00
N PHE A 324 -2.71 35.32 -10.89
CA PHE A 324 -2.39 35.80 -9.55
C PHE A 324 -0.95 35.47 -9.17
N LEU A 325 -0.43 34.31 -9.53
CA LEU A 325 0.96 33.94 -9.30
C LEU A 325 1.92 34.87 -10.04
N ASP A 326 1.66 35.10 -11.32
CA ASP A 326 2.44 36.01 -12.17
C ASP A 326 2.36 37.45 -11.63
N GLY A 327 1.16 37.90 -11.25
CA GLY A 327 0.93 39.21 -10.65
C GLY A 327 1.59 39.43 -9.30
N LEU A 328 1.90 38.37 -8.55
CA LEU A 328 2.61 38.42 -7.26
C LEU A 328 4.14 38.30 -7.45
N GLY A 329 4.64 38.29 -8.68
CA GLY A 329 6.07 38.24 -8.99
C GLY A 329 6.63 36.82 -9.18
N GLY A 330 5.75 35.83 -9.43
CA GLY A 330 6.12 34.45 -9.70
C GLY A 330 6.43 33.63 -8.43
N ALA A 331 6.63 32.34 -8.61
CA ALA A 331 6.80 31.37 -7.51
C ALA A 331 8.01 31.71 -6.59
N ALA A 332 9.10 32.22 -7.14
CA ALA A 332 10.29 32.60 -6.37
C ALA A 332 10.06 33.78 -5.40
N ASN A 333 9.05 34.63 -5.67
CA ASN A 333 8.69 35.74 -4.80
C ASN A 333 7.74 35.37 -3.66
N ILE A 334 7.15 34.17 -3.70
CA ILE A 334 6.19 33.74 -2.69
C ILE A 334 6.91 33.09 -1.50
N LYS A 335 6.67 33.60 -0.30
CA LYS A 335 7.20 33.05 0.96
C LYS A 335 6.19 32.15 1.65
N GLU A 336 4.92 32.53 1.67
CA GLU A 336 3.85 31.80 2.33
C GLU A 336 2.51 32.05 1.67
N VAL A 337 1.68 31.02 1.57
CA VAL A 337 0.31 31.10 1.02
C VAL A 337 -0.67 30.52 2.01
N THR A 338 -1.71 31.29 2.34
CA THR A 338 -2.86 30.86 3.14
C THR A 338 -4.13 31.43 2.54
N ASN A 339 -5.29 31.08 3.06
CA ASN A 339 -6.54 31.73 2.70
C ASN A 339 -7.50 31.86 3.89
N CYS A 340 -8.42 32.81 3.80
CA CYS A 340 -9.65 32.79 4.57
C CYS A 340 -10.85 32.47 3.65
N ALA A 341 -12.07 32.62 4.12
CA ALA A 341 -13.28 32.26 3.36
C ALA A 341 -13.38 32.94 1.96
N THR A 342 -12.80 34.14 1.77
CA THR A 342 -12.96 34.93 0.55
C THR A 342 -11.67 35.52 0.00
N ARG A 343 -10.52 35.35 0.67
CA ARG A 343 -9.27 36.01 0.30
C ARG A 343 -8.11 35.03 0.28
N LEU A 344 -7.34 35.04 -0.81
CA LEU A 344 -6.03 34.43 -0.88
C LEU A 344 -5.04 35.35 -0.16
N ARG A 345 -4.35 34.84 0.87
CA ARG A 345 -3.37 35.60 1.65
C ARG A 345 -1.98 35.09 1.30
N VAL A 346 -1.14 36.00 0.83
CA VAL A 346 0.20 35.67 0.35
C VAL A 346 1.19 36.59 1.01
N THR A 347 2.27 36.04 1.53
CA THR A 347 3.44 36.79 1.97
C THR A 347 4.52 36.69 0.89
N VAL A 348 5.03 37.80 0.43
CA VAL A 348 6.05 37.86 -0.62
C VAL A 348 7.42 38.23 -0.05
N ASN A 349 8.47 37.86 -0.76
CA ASN A 349 9.85 38.24 -0.41
C ASN A 349 10.13 39.69 -0.78
N ASP A 350 9.71 40.13 -1.97
CA ASP A 350 9.88 41.49 -2.47
C ASP A 350 8.55 42.09 -2.92
N PRO A 351 8.02 43.09 -2.20
CA PRO A 351 6.75 43.76 -2.55
C PRO A 351 6.79 44.59 -3.84
N GLU A 352 7.98 44.99 -4.30
CA GLU A 352 8.14 45.82 -5.51
C GLU A 352 7.88 45.00 -6.78
N LEU A 353 8.04 43.68 -6.71
CA LEU A 353 7.74 42.77 -7.83
C LEU A 353 6.24 42.53 -8.01
N VAL A 354 5.39 43.00 -7.09
CA VAL A 354 3.96 42.77 -7.15
C VAL A 354 3.26 43.78 -8.05
N ALA A 355 2.60 43.26 -9.08
CA ALA A 355 1.90 44.05 -10.08
C ALA A 355 0.80 44.99 -9.49
N PRO A 356 0.43 46.09 -10.16
CA PRO A 356 -0.64 46.95 -9.72
C PRO A 356 -1.97 46.22 -9.53
N THR A 357 -2.86 46.74 -8.64
CA THR A 357 -4.18 46.15 -8.32
C THR A 357 -5.02 45.86 -9.57
N GLY A 358 -4.89 46.66 -10.65
CA GLY A 358 -5.55 46.44 -11.92
C GLY A 358 -5.26 45.11 -12.59
N ALA A 359 -4.04 44.57 -12.43
CA ALA A 359 -3.67 43.27 -12.97
C ALA A 359 -4.52 42.13 -12.35
N PHE A 360 -4.72 42.20 -11.02
CA PHE A 360 -5.54 41.22 -10.31
C PHE A 360 -7.02 41.33 -10.59
N THR A 361 -7.55 42.56 -10.72
CA THR A 361 -8.97 42.76 -11.06
C THR A 361 -9.28 42.33 -12.48
N ASN A 362 -8.36 42.55 -13.43
CA ASN A 362 -8.49 42.04 -14.79
C ASN A 362 -8.45 40.52 -14.88
N ALA A 363 -7.75 39.87 -13.91
CA ALA A 363 -7.71 38.42 -13.75
C ALA A 363 -8.92 37.88 -12.97
N GLY A 364 -9.91 38.72 -12.61
CA GLY A 364 -11.15 38.32 -11.94
C GLY A 364 -11.07 38.31 -10.40
N ALA A 365 -10.12 39.01 -9.79
CA ALA A 365 -10.19 39.35 -8.38
C ALA A 365 -11.10 40.57 -8.16
N HIS A 366 -11.76 40.61 -7.00
CA HIS A 366 -12.57 41.79 -6.58
C HIS A 366 -11.71 42.91 -6.03
N GLY A 367 -10.41 42.69 -5.77
CA GLY A 367 -9.47 43.68 -5.30
C GLY A 367 -8.21 43.06 -4.70
N LEU A 368 -7.24 43.93 -4.39
CA LEU A 368 -6.00 43.58 -3.73
C LEU A 368 -5.77 44.49 -2.52
N VAL A 369 -5.58 43.91 -1.36
CA VAL A 369 -5.15 44.61 -0.14
C VAL A 369 -3.65 44.40 0.07
N ARG A 370 -2.91 45.51 0.25
CA ARG A 370 -1.46 45.51 0.46
C ARG A 370 -1.14 45.93 1.88
N ASN A 371 -0.28 45.18 2.55
CA ASN A 371 0.21 45.54 3.90
C ASN A 371 1.66 45.08 4.03
N GLY A 372 2.60 45.91 3.63
CA GLY A 372 4.02 45.57 3.54
C GLY A 372 4.27 44.38 2.64
N HIS A 373 4.83 43.31 3.19
CA HIS A 373 5.06 42.05 2.49
C HIS A 373 3.82 41.14 2.39
N ALA A 374 2.73 41.46 3.11
CA ALA A 374 1.50 40.67 3.12
C ALA A 374 0.48 41.22 2.14
N PHE A 375 0.02 40.37 1.23
CA PHE A 375 -0.96 40.68 0.20
C PHE A 375 -2.21 39.82 0.39
N GLN A 376 -3.40 40.42 0.13
CA GLN A 376 -4.66 39.68 0.17
C GLN A 376 -5.41 39.92 -1.14
N VAL A 377 -5.48 38.91 -1.97
CA VAL A 377 -6.26 38.91 -3.21
C VAL A 377 -7.69 38.54 -2.85
N ILE A 378 -8.64 39.44 -3.09
CA ILE A 378 -10.07 39.23 -2.80
C ILE A 378 -10.67 38.44 -3.96
N VAL A 379 -10.93 37.16 -3.75
CA VAL A 379 -11.39 36.27 -4.83
C VAL A 379 -12.85 35.88 -4.66
N GLY A 380 -13.36 35.88 -3.44
CA GLY A 380 -14.68 35.35 -3.11
C GLY A 380 -14.62 33.87 -2.67
N LEU A 381 -15.77 33.21 -2.71
CA LEU A 381 -15.96 31.88 -2.11
C LEU A 381 -15.24 30.73 -2.86
N SER A 382 -14.67 30.99 -4.04
CA SER A 382 -13.86 30.04 -4.79
C SER A 382 -12.37 30.01 -4.37
N VAL A 383 -11.98 30.79 -3.35
CA VAL A 383 -10.59 30.93 -2.93
C VAL A 383 -9.90 29.61 -2.53
N PRO A 384 -10.54 28.62 -1.88
CA PRO A 384 -9.87 27.36 -1.56
C PRO A 384 -9.40 26.60 -2.80
N GLN A 385 -10.24 26.55 -3.84
CA GLN A 385 -9.94 25.89 -5.10
C GLN A 385 -8.84 26.61 -5.89
N ILE A 386 -8.84 27.96 -5.86
CA ILE A 386 -7.79 28.77 -6.50
C ILE A 386 -6.47 28.62 -5.75
N ARG A 387 -6.50 28.55 -4.42
CA ARG A 387 -5.29 28.31 -3.63
C ARG A 387 -4.62 26.98 -3.97
N GLU A 388 -5.39 25.91 -4.07
CA GLU A 388 -4.87 24.57 -4.41
C GLU A 388 -4.14 24.58 -5.76
N ARG A 389 -4.75 25.22 -6.76
CA ARG A 389 -4.11 25.39 -8.08
C ARG A 389 -2.90 26.31 -8.06
N PHE A 390 -2.96 27.35 -7.25
CA PHE A 390 -1.86 28.29 -7.04
C PHE A 390 -0.65 27.57 -6.42
N GLU A 391 -0.86 26.75 -5.40
CA GLU A 391 0.17 25.94 -4.76
C GLU A 391 0.71 24.87 -5.74
N ALA A 392 -0.14 24.25 -6.54
CA ALA A 392 0.27 23.32 -7.60
C ALA A 392 1.18 23.98 -8.65
N LEU A 393 0.84 25.22 -9.07
CA LEU A 393 1.67 26.00 -9.98
C LEU A 393 3.01 26.43 -9.36
N MET A 394 3.04 26.71 -8.07
CA MET A 394 4.29 26.99 -7.33
C MET A 394 5.20 25.78 -7.26
N ALA A 395 4.63 24.59 -7.13
CA ALA A 395 5.36 23.32 -7.06
C ALA A 395 5.82 22.81 -8.45
N ALA A 396 5.25 23.33 -9.53
CA ALA A 396 5.63 22.94 -10.89
C ALA A 396 7.01 23.52 -11.25
N PRO A 397 7.95 22.72 -11.78
CA PRO A 397 9.24 23.24 -12.23
C PRO A 397 9.03 24.28 -13.36
N ALA A 398 9.83 25.34 -13.34
CA ALA A 398 9.72 26.50 -14.24
C ALA A 398 9.93 26.22 -15.74
N SER A 399 9.95 24.96 -16.18
CA SER A 399 10.32 24.54 -17.54
C SER A 399 9.18 24.18 -18.49
N ASP A 400 7.89 24.27 -18.08
CA ASP A 400 6.81 23.78 -18.95
C ASP A 400 5.95 24.88 -19.61
N VAL A 401 6.41 26.13 -19.74
CA VAL A 401 5.56 27.21 -20.25
C VAL A 401 6.16 28.08 -21.33
N ASP A 402 7.35 27.85 -21.84
CA ASP A 402 7.78 28.48 -23.09
C ASP A 402 8.89 27.65 -23.74
N GLU A 403 8.57 27.01 -24.81
CA GLU A 403 9.32 26.70 -26.02
C GLU A 403 8.95 25.33 -26.61
N VAL A 404 8.22 25.39 -27.67
CA VAL A 404 8.32 24.40 -28.74
C VAL A 404 9.65 24.66 -29.43
N ALA A 405 10.70 23.94 -29.05
CA ALA A 405 11.78 23.48 -29.91
C ALA A 405 12.96 22.83 -29.16
N VAL A 406 13.31 21.64 -29.62
CA VAL A 406 14.65 21.02 -29.64
C VAL A 406 15.28 20.54 -28.33
N GLY A 407 15.15 19.21 -28.09
CA GLY A 407 16.32 18.33 -27.86
C GLY A 407 16.94 18.30 -26.47
N THR A 408 16.90 17.09 -25.87
CA THR A 408 17.90 16.50 -24.95
C THR A 408 18.04 17.05 -23.54
N GLU A 409 17.64 16.25 -22.63
CA GLU A 409 18.14 15.75 -21.35
C GLU A 409 17.00 15.59 -20.34
N LYS A 410 16.77 14.34 -19.95
CA LYS A 410 15.74 14.00 -18.93
C LYS A 410 16.33 14.24 -17.55
N SER A 411 15.93 15.31 -16.89
CA SER A 411 16.12 15.47 -15.45
C SER A 411 14.87 14.92 -14.72
N PHE A 412 15.06 14.10 -13.70
CA PHE A 412 13.98 13.61 -12.85
C PHE A 412 13.87 14.51 -11.62
N ALA A 413 12.69 15.08 -11.39
CA ALA A 413 12.40 15.79 -10.14
C ALA A 413 12.02 14.78 -9.06
N ILE A 414 12.73 14.80 -7.93
CA ILE A 414 12.36 14.04 -6.71
C ILE A 414 11.46 14.96 -5.88
N THR A 415 10.20 14.57 -5.68
CA THR A 415 9.28 15.29 -4.80
C THR A 415 9.38 14.71 -3.39
N ALA A 416 9.71 15.54 -2.40
CA ALA A 416 9.72 15.14 -1.00
C ALA A 416 8.29 14.90 -0.50
N ALA A 417 8.11 13.85 0.30
CA ALA A 417 6.81 13.49 0.90
C ALA A 417 6.39 14.42 2.06
N ALA A 418 7.24 15.37 2.45
CA ALA A 418 6.97 16.32 3.52
C ALA A 418 7.54 17.71 3.18
N THR A 419 6.88 18.75 3.66
CA THR A 419 7.34 20.14 3.53
C THR A 419 8.45 20.40 4.56
N GLY A 420 9.64 20.75 4.10
CA GLY A 420 10.79 21.06 4.96
C GLY A 420 11.94 21.63 4.15
N HIS A 421 13.01 22.04 4.85
CA HIS A 421 14.26 22.44 4.23
C HIS A 421 15.14 21.20 4.01
N ILE A 422 15.70 21.08 2.82
CA ILE A 422 16.75 20.10 2.56
C ILE A 422 18.04 20.64 3.14
N ILE A 423 18.64 19.89 4.08
CA ILE A 423 19.95 20.20 4.68
C ILE A 423 20.91 19.05 4.33
N ASP A 424 22.21 19.35 4.30
CA ASP A 424 23.22 18.32 4.14
C ASP A 424 23.18 17.36 5.34
N MET A 425 23.37 16.06 5.11
CA MET A 425 23.35 15.06 6.19
C MET A 425 24.35 15.34 7.29
N SER A 426 25.48 16.01 6.99
CA SER A 426 26.47 16.44 7.96
C SER A 426 25.97 17.55 8.92
N GLU A 427 24.91 18.26 8.55
CA GLU A 427 24.28 19.32 9.37
C GLU A 427 23.14 18.81 10.28
N VAL A 428 22.76 17.54 10.16
CA VAL A 428 21.76 16.93 11.02
C VAL A 428 22.33 16.75 12.44
N LYS A 429 21.59 17.18 13.44
CA LYS A 429 22.02 17.11 14.86
C LYS A 429 21.99 15.71 15.49
N ASP A 430 21.86 14.67 14.68
CA ASP A 430 21.89 13.28 15.10
C ASP A 430 23.17 12.62 14.57
N GLU A 431 23.97 12.04 15.47
CA GLU A 431 25.27 11.48 15.12
C GLU A 431 25.19 10.30 14.15
N MET A 432 24.10 9.51 14.18
CA MET A 432 23.90 8.38 13.26
C MET A 432 23.69 8.84 11.82
N PHE A 433 23.02 9.97 11.63
CA PHE A 433 22.77 10.55 10.31
C PHE A 433 23.95 11.41 9.85
N SER A 434 24.51 12.26 10.71
CA SER A 434 25.62 13.15 10.35
C SER A 434 26.91 12.41 10.00
N GLN A 435 27.12 11.20 10.55
CA GLN A 435 28.25 10.32 10.22
C GLN A 435 27.94 9.32 9.10
N LYS A 436 26.79 9.46 8.42
CA LYS A 436 26.36 8.59 7.31
C LYS A 436 26.31 7.08 7.66
N MET A 437 26.11 6.74 8.93
CA MET A 437 26.07 5.34 9.39
C MET A 437 24.88 4.57 8.81
N MET A 438 23.82 5.26 8.36
CA MET A 438 22.63 4.70 7.72
C MET A 438 22.69 4.77 6.18
N GLY A 439 23.79 5.16 5.59
CA GLY A 439 23.99 5.36 4.16
C GLY A 439 23.90 6.82 3.72
N ASP A 440 24.25 7.06 2.46
CA ASP A 440 24.11 8.39 1.86
C ASP A 440 22.62 8.68 1.61
N GLY A 441 22.04 9.65 2.32
CA GLY A 441 20.69 10.13 2.08
C GLY A 441 20.57 10.81 0.69
N VAL A 442 19.36 10.90 0.18
CA VAL A 442 19.03 11.64 -1.04
C VAL A 442 18.37 12.95 -0.64
#